data_7ef9c7f685c0ddeeb14cc0fa7dc17568
#
_entry.id   7ef9c7f685c0ddeeb14cc0fa7dc17568
#
_cell.length_a   1.000
_cell.length_b   1.000
_cell.length_c   1.000
_cell.angle_alpha   90.00
_cell.angle_beta   90.00
_cell.angle_gamma   90.00
#
_symmetry.space_group_name_H-M   'P 1'
#
loop_
_entity.id
_entity.type
_entity.pdbx_description
1 polymer ?
#
loop_
_entity_poly.entity_id
_entity_poly.type
_entity_poly.pdbx_seq_one_letter_code
_entity_poly.pdbx_strand_id
1 'polypeptide(L)'
;MEVKKTPLDIALEDHRSKDLPWVCFSLPHQNEVKLVLQSTQELIYADDQSTGFLVAPFDNASQKPLLFRPDAQWDARRSLLGDVTKPIQQMALSKSARKDHEALVEQALQAINAQALTKVVLARSIECEGAYDPWLLFRRMLHTYPAAMVAIWSHPKVGMWLCATPERLLRTSKQLMETVALAGTSSVSSLEEVVWGEKEIQEQRWVTQDLDNSLRSLGLSPVIHPLETIQAGPLFHLAQTISAERDGIDLDKLISVLHPSPAIAGWPRAAALKMIRSLETEDRAFYAGYLGWIDSGNQADLYVTLRCLSWKNDRVKLYVGGGIVAGSNPALEWEETQAKARVLAQLIG
;
A
#
# COMPACT_ATOMS: atom_id res chain seq x y z
N MET A 1 -32.12 13.20 9.95
CA MET A 1 -31.21 14.21 10.54
C MET A 1 -30.11 14.48 9.53
N GLU A 2 -29.98 15.71 9.05
CA GLU A 2 -28.80 16.11 8.28
C GLU A 2 -27.57 16.01 9.17
N VAL A 3 -26.58 15.25 8.72
CA VAL A 3 -25.29 15.16 9.41
C VAL A 3 -24.63 16.53 9.28
N LYS A 4 -24.41 17.19 10.41
CA LYS A 4 -23.78 18.51 10.46
C LYS A 4 -22.36 18.38 9.90
N LYS A 5 -22.07 19.03 8.76
CA LYS A 5 -20.74 19.01 8.14
C LYS A 5 -19.68 19.56 9.10
N THR A 6 -18.56 18.89 9.17
CA THR A 6 -17.40 19.37 9.93
C THR A 6 -16.69 20.49 9.16
N PRO A 7 -15.84 21.31 9.81
CA PRO A 7 -14.97 22.26 9.10
C PRO A 7 -14.10 21.59 8.02
N LEU A 8 -13.64 20.37 8.26
CA LEU A 8 -12.89 19.57 7.29
C LEU A 8 -13.74 19.22 6.06
N ASP A 9 -15.00 18.80 6.25
CA ASP A 9 -15.91 18.50 5.14
C ASP A 9 -16.13 19.73 4.26
N ILE A 10 -16.33 20.91 4.89
CA ILE A 10 -16.55 22.17 4.18
C ILE A 10 -15.31 22.57 3.38
N ALA A 11 -14.11 22.49 3.98
CA ALA A 11 -12.86 22.83 3.33
C ALA A 11 -12.58 21.89 2.15
N LEU A 12 -12.82 20.58 2.32
CA LEU A 12 -12.65 19.61 1.25
C LEU A 12 -13.64 19.82 0.09
N GLU A 13 -14.92 20.10 0.38
CA GLU A 13 -15.92 20.36 -0.67
C GLU A 13 -15.59 21.60 -1.49
N ASP A 14 -15.21 22.72 -0.83
CA ASP A 14 -14.76 23.93 -1.51
C ASP A 14 -13.57 23.64 -2.42
N HIS A 15 -12.60 22.86 -1.93
CA HIS A 15 -11.40 22.50 -2.68
C HIS A 15 -11.70 21.61 -3.88
N ARG A 16 -12.55 20.61 -3.71
CA ARG A 16 -13.03 19.71 -4.79
C ARG A 16 -13.83 20.47 -5.85
N SER A 17 -14.63 21.46 -5.45
CA SER A 17 -15.40 22.28 -6.40
C SER A 17 -14.50 23.11 -7.35
N LYS A 18 -13.25 23.35 -6.95
CA LYS A 18 -12.22 24.05 -7.72
C LYS A 18 -11.29 23.10 -8.50
N ASP A 19 -11.56 21.79 -8.44
CA ASP A 19 -10.74 20.74 -9.04
C ASP A 19 -9.26 20.84 -8.66
N LEU A 20 -8.98 21.05 -7.36
CA LEU A 20 -7.62 21.19 -6.82
C LEU A 20 -7.16 19.89 -6.13
N PRO A 21 -5.83 19.62 -6.10
CA PRO A 21 -5.28 18.42 -5.46
C PRO A 21 -5.45 18.44 -3.94
N TRP A 22 -5.77 17.27 -3.36
CA TRP A 22 -5.93 17.09 -1.93
C TRP A 22 -5.59 15.67 -1.49
N VAL A 23 -5.25 15.50 -0.23
CA VAL A 23 -5.12 14.21 0.42
C VAL A 23 -5.71 14.26 1.83
N CYS A 24 -6.43 13.21 2.21
CA CYS A 24 -6.94 13.02 3.55
C CYS A 24 -6.46 11.67 4.08
N PHE A 25 -5.85 11.63 5.26
CA PHE A 25 -5.24 10.40 5.78
C PHE A 25 -5.27 10.31 7.30
N SER A 26 -5.08 9.08 7.79
CA SER A 26 -4.91 8.80 9.21
C SER A 26 -3.83 7.73 9.40
N LEU A 27 -2.93 7.94 10.33
CA LEU A 27 -1.88 6.98 10.68
C LEU A 27 -2.43 5.84 11.56
N PRO A 28 -1.76 4.67 11.58
CA PRO A 28 -2.14 3.55 12.44
C PRO A 28 -2.30 3.97 13.90
N HIS A 29 -3.36 3.45 14.53
CA HIS A 29 -3.68 3.68 15.95
C HIS A 29 -3.92 5.13 16.36
N GLN A 30 -4.03 6.07 15.42
CA GLN A 30 -4.38 7.46 15.71
C GLN A 30 -5.88 7.71 15.54
N ASN A 31 -6.44 8.54 16.40
CA ASN A 31 -7.83 8.99 16.32
C ASN A 31 -8.00 10.28 15.50
N GLU A 32 -6.93 10.72 14.86
CA GLU A 32 -6.90 11.94 14.06
C GLU A 32 -6.86 11.60 12.57
N VAL A 33 -7.53 12.45 11.81
CA VAL A 33 -7.51 12.47 10.35
C VAL A 33 -6.96 13.81 9.92
N LYS A 34 -5.99 13.80 9.04
CA LYS A 34 -5.36 15.00 8.48
C LYS A 34 -5.84 15.22 7.05
N LEU A 35 -6.23 16.45 6.73
CA LEU A 35 -6.52 16.91 5.39
C LEU A 35 -5.43 17.89 4.95
N VAL A 36 -4.84 17.63 3.80
CA VAL A 36 -3.82 18.47 3.15
C VAL A 36 -4.39 18.96 1.84
N LEU A 37 -4.35 20.26 1.60
CA LEU A 37 -4.87 20.93 0.43
C LEU A 37 -3.74 21.65 -0.31
N GLN A 38 -3.59 21.37 -1.60
CA GLN A 38 -2.66 22.04 -2.48
C GLN A 38 -3.40 23.08 -3.33
N SER A 39 -2.94 24.32 -3.37
CA SER A 39 -3.63 25.45 -3.97
C SER A 39 -3.52 25.55 -5.50
N THR A 40 -2.73 24.68 -6.12
CA THR A 40 -2.50 24.67 -7.59
C THR A 40 -2.67 23.27 -8.15
N GLN A 41 -3.02 23.16 -9.43
CA GLN A 41 -3.09 21.89 -10.18
C GLN A 41 -1.72 21.42 -10.72
N GLU A 42 -0.63 21.99 -10.26
CA GLU A 42 0.70 21.59 -10.69
C GLU A 42 1.07 20.23 -10.09
N LEU A 43 1.74 19.40 -10.90
CA LEU A 43 2.40 18.19 -10.42
C LEU A 43 3.68 18.61 -9.71
N ILE A 44 3.70 18.49 -8.40
CA ILE A 44 4.88 18.78 -7.58
C ILE A 44 5.60 17.45 -7.33
N TYR A 45 6.91 17.45 -7.48
CA TYR A 45 7.76 16.30 -7.22
C TYR A 45 8.63 16.59 -6.02
N ALA A 46 8.81 15.57 -5.17
CA ALA A 46 9.60 15.70 -3.96
C ALA A 46 11.09 15.93 -4.27
N ASP A 47 11.72 16.72 -3.41
CA ASP A 47 13.17 16.91 -3.29
C ASP A 47 13.59 16.86 -1.81
N ASP A 48 14.87 16.97 -1.53
CA ASP A 48 15.44 16.84 -0.18
C ASP A 48 14.94 17.89 0.84
N GLN A 49 14.30 18.96 0.38
CA GLN A 49 13.76 20.03 1.23
C GLN A 49 12.24 20.00 1.31
N SER A 50 11.63 18.98 0.72
CA SER A 50 10.18 18.90 0.61
C SER A 50 9.53 18.55 1.94
N THR A 51 8.41 19.20 2.23
CA THR A 51 7.48 18.84 3.31
C THR A 51 6.10 18.62 2.70
N GLY A 52 5.46 17.48 3.01
CA GLY A 52 4.14 17.19 2.51
C GLY A 52 3.80 15.71 2.53
N PHE A 53 2.70 15.39 1.85
CA PHE A 53 2.29 14.00 1.68
C PHE A 53 2.80 13.46 0.34
N LEU A 54 3.68 12.47 0.42
CA LEU A 54 4.31 11.82 -0.71
C LEU A 54 3.47 10.65 -1.21
N VAL A 55 3.35 10.51 -2.54
CA VAL A 55 2.72 9.35 -3.19
C VAL A 55 3.63 8.90 -4.34
N ALA A 56 4.16 7.71 -4.25
CA ALA A 56 5.11 7.17 -5.22
C ALA A 56 4.52 5.96 -5.95
N PRO A 57 4.78 5.82 -7.25
CA PRO A 57 4.40 4.65 -8.03
C PRO A 57 5.24 3.42 -7.65
N PHE A 58 4.80 2.24 -8.12
CA PHE A 58 5.59 1.01 -7.98
C PHE A 58 6.94 1.10 -8.70
N ASP A 59 6.95 1.65 -9.92
CA ASP A 59 8.16 1.83 -10.72
C ASP A 59 8.47 3.31 -10.90
N ASN A 60 9.42 3.83 -10.12
CA ASN A 60 9.85 5.22 -10.19
C ASN A 60 10.54 5.58 -11.52
N ALA A 61 10.91 4.59 -12.34
CA ALA A 61 11.46 4.85 -13.68
C ALA A 61 10.36 5.31 -14.67
N SER A 62 9.10 4.89 -14.45
CA SER A 62 7.97 5.26 -15.29
C SER A 62 7.33 6.59 -14.88
N GLN A 63 7.32 6.89 -13.58
CA GLN A 63 6.72 8.09 -13.02
C GLN A 63 7.45 8.52 -11.74
N LYS A 64 7.73 9.82 -11.60
CA LYS A 64 8.33 10.36 -10.36
C LYS A 64 7.32 10.38 -9.21
N PRO A 65 7.79 10.22 -7.95
CA PRO A 65 6.96 10.42 -6.76
C PRO A 65 6.32 11.81 -6.74
N LEU A 66 5.02 11.87 -6.47
CA LEU A 66 4.25 13.11 -6.37
C LEU A 66 4.22 13.59 -4.92
N LEU A 67 4.32 14.89 -4.72
CA LEU A 67 4.16 15.54 -3.43
C LEU A 67 2.87 16.37 -3.41
N PHE A 68 2.02 16.16 -2.43
CA PHE A 68 0.93 17.05 -2.07
C PHE A 68 1.46 18.08 -1.08
N ARG A 69 1.67 19.29 -1.59
CA ARG A 69 2.19 20.41 -0.79
C ARG A 69 1.12 20.89 0.20
N PRO A 70 1.47 21.09 1.47
CA PRO A 70 0.50 21.50 2.48
C PRO A 70 0.28 23.02 2.49
N ASP A 71 -0.35 23.57 1.43
CA ASP A 71 -0.69 24.99 1.36
C ASP A 71 -1.75 25.36 2.38
N ALA A 72 -2.62 24.39 2.75
CA ALA A 72 -3.53 24.46 3.90
C ALA A 72 -3.71 23.07 4.51
N GLN A 73 -3.97 23.01 5.82
CA GLN A 73 -4.16 21.77 6.57
C GLN A 73 -5.30 21.90 7.56
N TRP A 74 -6.02 20.78 7.78
CA TRP A 74 -7.02 20.60 8.83
C TRP A 74 -6.82 19.26 9.51
N ASP A 75 -7.08 19.24 10.80
CA ASP A 75 -7.14 18.03 11.60
C ASP A 75 -8.57 17.84 12.12
N ALA A 76 -9.03 16.58 12.12
CA ALA A 76 -10.32 16.22 12.71
C ALA A 76 -10.20 14.87 13.42
N ARG A 77 -11.04 14.67 14.45
CA ARG A 77 -11.17 13.35 15.06
C ARG A 77 -11.94 12.41 14.14
N ARG A 78 -11.53 11.15 14.03
CA ARG A 78 -12.21 10.10 13.24
C ARG A 78 -13.72 10.03 13.58
N SER A 79 -14.08 10.15 14.87
CA SER A 79 -15.47 10.13 15.35
C SER A 79 -16.35 11.27 14.83
N LEU A 80 -15.76 12.35 14.32
CA LEU A 80 -16.49 13.51 13.79
C LEU A 80 -16.79 13.37 12.29
N LEU A 81 -16.22 12.40 11.59
CA LEU A 81 -16.41 12.23 10.14
C LEU A 81 -17.76 11.58 9.77
N GLY A 82 -18.66 11.43 10.72
CA GLY A 82 -20.05 11.03 10.50
C GLY A 82 -20.29 9.52 10.46
N ASP A 83 -21.56 9.18 10.27
CA ASP A 83 -22.05 7.80 10.32
C ASP A 83 -21.61 6.98 9.09
N VAL A 84 -21.07 5.79 9.36
CA VAL A 84 -20.61 4.82 8.34
C VAL A 84 -21.60 3.66 8.14
N THR A 85 -22.75 3.70 8.83
CA THR A 85 -23.77 2.62 8.83
C THR A 85 -24.66 2.62 7.59
N LYS A 86 -24.60 3.66 6.74
CA LYS A 86 -25.36 3.67 5.48
C LYS A 86 -25.02 2.45 4.65
N PRO A 87 -26.02 1.66 4.22
CA PRO A 87 -25.77 0.57 3.31
C PRO A 87 -25.13 1.10 2.01
N ILE A 88 -24.08 0.45 1.56
CA ILE A 88 -23.51 0.69 0.23
C ILE A 88 -23.95 -0.48 -0.66
N GLN A 89 -24.13 -0.19 -1.93
CA GLN A 89 -24.30 -1.23 -2.93
C GLN A 89 -23.04 -2.12 -2.93
N GLN A 90 -23.23 -3.43 -2.77
CA GLN A 90 -22.14 -4.39 -2.79
C GLN A 90 -21.34 -4.23 -4.10
N MET A 91 -20.01 -4.14 -3.98
CA MET A 91 -19.16 -3.96 -5.14
C MET A 91 -19.19 -5.21 -6.02
N ALA A 92 -19.74 -5.07 -7.22
CA ALA A 92 -19.70 -6.11 -8.22
C ALA A 92 -18.31 -6.12 -8.89
N LEU A 93 -17.59 -7.23 -8.72
CA LEU A 93 -16.31 -7.43 -9.40
C LEU A 93 -16.58 -7.97 -10.81
N SER A 94 -15.99 -7.36 -11.82
CA SER A 94 -16.07 -7.87 -13.19
C SER A 94 -15.52 -9.30 -13.26
N LYS A 95 -16.09 -10.13 -14.11
CA LYS A 95 -15.61 -11.49 -14.40
C LYS A 95 -14.29 -11.37 -15.18
N SER A 96 -13.20 -11.15 -14.48
CA SER A 96 -11.91 -10.99 -15.12
C SER A 96 -11.32 -12.34 -15.56
N ALA A 97 -10.39 -12.25 -16.47
CA ALA A 97 -9.67 -13.27 -17.19
C ALA A 97 -8.92 -14.26 -16.27
N ARG A 98 -9.64 -15.22 -15.65
CA ARG A 98 -9.03 -16.31 -14.87
C ARG A 98 -7.92 -17.01 -15.65
N LYS A 99 -8.21 -17.34 -16.92
CA LYS A 99 -7.27 -18.02 -17.81
C LYS A 99 -5.98 -17.22 -18.02
N ASP A 100 -6.10 -15.90 -18.18
CA ASP A 100 -4.94 -15.05 -18.40
C ASP A 100 -4.06 -15.00 -17.15
N HIS A 101 -4.68 -14.87 -15.96
CA HIS A 101 -3.94 -14.90 -14.70
C HIS A 101 -3.27 -16.26 -14.45
N GLU A 102 -3.98 -17.37 -14.66
CA GLU A 102 -3.41 -18.71 -14.52
C GLU A 102 -2.24 -18.92 -15.50
N ALA A 103 -2.34 -18.42 -16.74
CA ALA A 103 -1.23 -18.46 -17.70
C ALA A 103 0.00 -17.62 -17.27
N LEU A 104 -0.22 -16.45 -16.64
CA LEU A 104 0.87 -15.66 -16.05
C LEU A 104 1.57 -16.41 -14.92
N VAL A 105 0.79 -17.07 -14.05
CA VAL A 105 1.34 -17.89 -12.95
C VAL A 105 2.14 -19.07 -13.51
N GLU A 106 1.67 -19.74 -14.56
CA GLU A 106 2.41 -20.84 -15.22
C GLU A 106 3.76 -20.36 -15.78
N GLN A 107 3.81 -19.19 -16.44
CA GLN A 107 5.05 -18.63 -16.94
C GLN A 107 6.03 -18.27 -15.80
N ALA A 108 5.53 -17.72 -14.69
CA ALA A 108 6.34 -17.48 -13.51
C ALA A 108 6.90 -18.78 -12.92
N LEU A 109 6.09 -19.84 -12.83
CA LEU A 109 6.52 -21.15 -12.35
C LEU A 109 7.60 -21.78 -13.25
N GLN A 110 7.49 -21.63 -14.58
CA GLN A 110 8.53 -22.09 -15.49
C GLN A 110 9.88 -21.44 -15.19
N ALA A 111 9.91 -20.13 -14.97
CA ALA A 111 11.10 -19.40 -14.63
C ALA A 111 11.67 -19.76 -13.24
N ILE A 112 10.78 -19.99 -12.25
CA ILE A 112 11.16 -20.43 -10.91
C ILE A 112 11.78 -21.85 -10.98
N ASN A 113 11.15 -22.76 -11.71
CA ASN A 113 11.66 -24.13 -11.90
C ASN A 113 12.99 -24.17 -12.67
N ALA A 114 13.22 -23.21 -13.57
CA ALA A 114 14.51 -22.99 -14.24
C ALA A 114 15.53 -22.24 -13.35
N GLN A 115 15.24 -22.00 -12.08
CA GLN A 115 16.08 -21.31 -11.10
C GLN A 115 16.48 -19.88 -11.50
N ALA A 116 15.70 -19.22 -12.37
CA ALA A 116 15.92 -17.81 -12.73
C ALA A 116 15.57 -16.85 -11.58
N LEU A 117 14.63 -17.26 -10.73
CA LEU A 117 14.23 -16.55 -9.51
C LEU A 117 13.57 -17.55 -8.54
N THR A 118 13.41 -17.16 -7.29
CA THR A 118 12.79 -18.00 -6.24
C THR A 118 11.34 -17.62 -5.98
N LYS A 119 11.02 -16.32 -6.11
CA LYS A 119 9.69 -15.77 -5.86
C LYS A 119 9.43 -14.60 -6.80
N VAL A 120 8.21 -14.49 -7.30
CA VAL A 120 7.70 -13.27 -7.92
C VAL A 120 6.30 -12.95 -7.41
N VAL A 121 5.98 -11.68 -7.20
CA VAL A 121 4.63 -11.23 -6.86
C VAL A 121 4.00 -10.72 -8.13
N LEU A 122 2.95 -11.39 -8.60
CA LEU A 122 2.17 -10.98 -9.77
C LEU A 122 0.92 -10.21 -9.31
N ALA A 123 0.69 -9.08 -9.93
CA ALA A 123 -0.44 -8.21 -9.67
C ALA A 123 -1.45 -8.23 -10.81
N ARG A 124 -2.69 -7.86 -10.48
CA ARG A 124 -3.73 -7.58 -11.46
C ARG A 124 -4.69 -6.53 -10.95
N SER A 125 -5.34 -5.83 -11.87
CA SER A 125 -6.47 -4.97 -11.55
C SER A 125 -7.80 -5.69 -11.81
N ILE A 126 -8.85 -5.26 -11.10
CA ILE A 126 -10.21 -5.75 -11.27
C ILE A 126 -11.11 -4.52 -11.42
N GLU A 127 -11.81 -4.41 -12.53
CA GLU A 127 -12.80 -3.36 -12.69
C GLU A 127 -14.01 -3.63 -11.78
N CYS A 128 -14.50 -2.59 -11.15
CA CYS A 128 -15.62 -2.64 -10.23
C CYS A 128 -16.80 -1.93 -10.88
N GLU A 129 -17.92 -2.65 -11.03
CA GLU A 129 -19.14 -2.10 -11.60
C GLU A 129 -19.95 -1.36 -10.53
N GLY A 130 -20.42 -0.17 -10.83
CA GLY A 130 -21.26 0.64 -9.96
C GLY A 130 -20.71 2.04 -9.68
N ALA A 131 -21.55 2.88 -9.11
CA ALA A 131 -21.18 4.20 -8.65
C ALA A 131 -20.93 4.16 -7.13
N TYR A 132 -19.72 4.45 -6.72
CA TYR A 132 -19.31 4.42 -5.31
C TYR A 132 -18.92 5.82 -4.84
N ASP A 133 -19.37 6.18 -3.65
CA ASP A 133 -18.92 7.42 -2.98
C ASP A 133 -17.54 7.17 -2.34
N PRO A 134 -16.45 7.73 -2.90
CA PRO A 134 -15.10 7.50 -2.38
C PRO A 134 -14.93 8.00 -0.95
N TRP A 135 -15.66 9.09 -0.57
CA TRP A 135 -15.57 9.66 0.76
C TRP A 135 -16.24 8.78 1.82
N LEU A 136 -17.37 8.17 1.48
CA LEU A 136 -18.01 7.18 2.35
C LEU A 136 -17.14 5.94 2.52
N LEU A 137 -16.49 5.46 1.44
CA LEU A 137 -15.55 4.34 1.49
C LEU A 137 -14.34 4.64 2.39
N PHE A 138 -13.76 5.83 2.26
CA PHE A 138 -12.66 6.27 3.12
C PHE A 138 -13.06 6.23 4.60
N ARG A 139 -14.22 6.79 4.96
CA ARG A 139 -14.72 6.77 6.35
C ARG A 139 -14.92 5.36 6.89
N ARG A 140 -15.41 4.44 6.07
CA ARG A 140 -15.55 3.03 6.44
C ARG A 140 -14.20 2.36 6.66
N MET A 141 -13.24 2.59 5.77
CA MET A 141 -11.90 2.06 5.95
C MET A 141 -11.25 2.58 7.24
N LEU A 142 -11.43 3.85 7.58
CA LEU A 142 -10.99 4.40 8.86
C LEU A 142 -11.58 3.65 10.05
N HIS A 143 -12.87 3.31 9.99
CA HIS A 143 -13.54 2.57 11.05
C HIS A 143 -13.08 1.11 11.15
N THR A 144 -12.97 0.45 9.99
CA THR A 144 -12.68 -0.98 9.91
C THR A 144 -11.20 -1.31 10.14
N TYR A 145 -10.30 -0.40 9.78
CA TYR A 145 -8.85 -0.61 9.87
C TYR A 145 -8.15 0.41 10.78
N PRO A 146 -8.40 0.39 12.10
CA PRO A 146 -7.77 1.33 13.03
C PRO A 146 -6.24 1.19 13.11
N ALA A 147 -5.72 -0.02 12.83
CA ALA A 147 -4.30 -0.35 12.85
C ALA A 147 -3.60 -0.16 11.50
N ALA A 148 -4.30 0.35 10.48
CA ALA A 148 -3.73 0.62 9.16
C ALA A 148 -3.52 2.11 8.94
N MET A 149 -2.57 2.45 8.07
CA MET A 149 -2.53 3.72 7.38
C MET A 149 -3.68 3.75 6.38
N VAL A 150 -4.62 4.68 6.54
CA VAL A 150 -5.74 4.88 5.61
C VAL A 150 -5.59 6.23 4.94
N ALA A 151 -5.59 6.26 3.62
CA ALA A 151 -5.44 7.49 2.85
C ALA A 151 -6.37 7.50 1.63
N ILE A 152 -6.96 8.66 1.38
CA ILE A 152 -7.62 9.00 0.12
C ILE A 152 -6.98 10.26 -0.43
N TRP A 153 -6.66 10.27 -1.71
CA TRP A 153 -6.07 11.42 -2.36
C TRP A 153 -6.59 11.58 -3.79
N SER A 154 -6.60 12.81 -4.28
CA SER A 154 -7.01 13.14 -5.64
C SER A 154 -6.12 14.21 -6.23
N HIS A 155 -5.75 14.02 -7.49
CA HIS A 155 -5.10 15.03 -8.30
C HIS A 155 -5.76 15.06 -9.67
N PRO A 156 -6.19 16.24 -10.20
CA PRO A 156 -6.96 16.32 -11.46
C PRO A 156 -6.25 15.69 -12.66
N LYS A 157 -4.92 15.74 -12.70
CA LYS A 157 -4.11 15.14 -13.79
C LYS A 157 -3.82 13.65 -13.63
N VAL A 158 -4.13 13.06 -12.47
CA VAL A 158 -3.73 11.67 -12.12
C VAL A 158 -4.94 10.79 -11.85
N GLY A 159 -5.97 11.33 -11.21
CA GLY A 159 -7.15 10.61 -10.73
C GLY A 159 -7.18 10.53 -9.20
N MET A 160 -8.05 9.68 -8.69
CA MET A 160 -8.27 9.51 -7.25
C MET A 160 -7.87 8.10 -6.81
N TRP A 161 -7.30 7.99 -5.62
CA TRP A 161 -6.89 6.72 -5.00
C TRP A 161 -7.33 6.66 -3.55
N LEU A 162 -7.65 5.46 -3.10
CA LEU A 162 -7.99 5.14 -1.72
C LEU A 162 -7.26 3.87 -1.32
N CYS A 163 -6.64 3.85 -0.15
CA CYS A 163 -5.97 2.67 0.38
C CYS A 163 -6.13 2.53 1.90
N ALA A 164 -5.97 1.28 2.38
CA ALA A 164 -5.83 0.96 3.79
C ALA A 164 -4.71 -0.09 3.95
N THR A 165 -3.52 0.35 4.33
CA THR A 165 -2.33 -0.49 4.35
C THR A 165 -1.74 -0.66 5.75
N PRO A 166 -1.44 -1.88 6.18
CA PRO A 166 -0.73 -2.14 7.43
C PRO A 166 0.80 -2.11 7.26
N GLU A 167 1.31 -2.14 6.02
CA GLU A 167 2.72 -2.38 5.73
C GLU A 167 3.51 -1.07 5.74
N ARG A 168 4.29 -0.85 6.81
CA ARG A 168 5.23 0.27 6.88
C ARG A 168 6.47 -0.04 6.08
N LEU A 169 6.75 0.82 5.08
CA LEU A 169 7.98 0.77 4.30
C LEU A 169 9.18 1.31 5.10
N LEU A 170 9.01 2.49 5.67
CA LEU A 170 10.09 3.21 6.32
C LEU A 170 9.55 4.25 7.29
N ARG A 171 10.05 4.27 8.49
CA ARG A 171 9.92 5.39 9.42
C ARG A 171 11.29 5.92 9.75
N THR A 172 11.46 7.23 9.69
CA THR A 172 12.72 7.86 10.06
C THR A 172 12.52 8.96 11.11
N SER A 173 13.47 9.09 11.97
CA SER A 173 13.71 10.26 12.84
C SER A 173 15.04 10.89 12.46
N LYS A 174 15.53 11.87 13.23
CA LYS A 174 16.84 12.48 12.98
C LYS A 174 17.99 11.48 13.02
N GLN A 175 17.92 10.48 13.88
CA GLN A 175 19.02 9.54 14.15
C GLN A 175 18.70 8.10 13.77
N LEU A 176 17.45 7.71 13.80
CA LEU A 176 17.02 6.31 13.61
C LEU A 176 16.17 6.14 12.37
N MET A 177 16.29 4.96 11.79
CA MET A 177 15.36 4.45 10.80
C MET A 177 14.78 3.11 11.26
N GLU A 178 13.54 2.84 10.87
CA GLU A 178 12.84 1.58 11.09
C GLU A 178 12.12 1.15 9.82
N THR A 179 12.23 -0.12 9.47
CA THR A 179 11.41 -0.77 8.45
C THR A 179 10.81 -2.05 9.01
N VAL A 180 9.77 -2.59 8.37
CA VAL A 180 9.11 -3.82 8.81
C VAL A 180 9.11 -4.83 7.68
N ALA A 181 9.74 -5.98 7.91
CA ALA A 181 9.56 -7.16 7.07
C ALA A 181 8.19 -7.76 7.39
N LEU A 182 7.25 -7.68 6.46
CA LEU A 182 5.90 -8.21 6.60
C LEU A 182 5.68 -9.28 5.51
N ALA A 183 5.43 -10.53 5.93
CA ALA A 183 5.11 -11.63 5.02
C ALA A 183 4.29 -12.70 5.72
N GLY A 184 3.81 -13.69 4.96
CA GLY A 184 2.89 -14.68 5.47
C GLY A 184 1.51 -14.09 5.76
N THR A 185 0.46 -14.86 5.50
CA THR A 185 -0.93 -14.43 5.75
C THR A 185 -1.73 -15.60 6.29
N SER A 186 -2.46 -15.38 7.38
CA SER A 186 -3.42 -16.32 7.94
C SER A 186 -4.77 -15.63 8.09
N SER A 187 -5.85 -16.36 7.78
CA SER A 187 -7.24 -15.88 7.82
C SER A 187 -8.08 -16.58 8.89
N VAL A 188 -7.43 -17.06 9.95
CA VAL A 188 -8.13 -17.67 11.10
C VAL A 188 -8.86 -16.63 11.94
N SER A 189 -9.78 -17.09 12.80
CA SER A 189 -10.69 -16.21 13.53
C SER A 189 -10.03 -15.53 14.74
N SER A 190 -8.98 -16.13 15.30
CA SER A 190 -8.28 -15.61 16.49
C SER A 190 -6.77 -15.82 16.41
N LEU A 191 -6.03 -15.09 17.23
CA LEU A 191 -4.56 -15.17 17.30
C LEU A 191 -4.09 -16.56 17.78
N GLU A 192 -4.85 -17.19 18.67
CA GLU A 192 -4.54 -18.50 19.24
C GLU A 192 -4.63 -19.62 18.20
N GLU A 193 -5.40 -19.42 17.13
CA GLU A 193 -5.55 -20.38 16.04
C GLU A 193 -4.45 -20.24 14.97
N VAL A 194 -3.61 -19.20 15.06
CA VAL A 194 -2.56 -18.96 14.06
C VAL A 194 -1.47 -20.01 14.22
N VAL A 195 -1.28 -20.81 13.16
CA VAL A 195 -0.16 -21.74 13.03
C VAL A 195 0.58 -21.41 11.74
N TRP A 196 1.84 -20.99 11.88
CA TRP A 196 2.68 -20.67 10.75
C TRP A 196 3.37 -21.92 10.20
N GLY A 197 3.20 -22.19 8.91
CA GLY A 197 3.90 -23.24 8.20
C GLY A 197 5.32 -22.84 7.78
N GLU A 198 6.08 -23.82 7.30
CA GLU A 198 7.44 -23.58 6.82
C GLU A 198 7.50 -22.60 5.64
N LYS A 199 6.46 -22.61 4.78
CA LYS A 199 6.33 -21.68 3.64
C LYS A 199 6.29 -20.23 4.10
N GLU A 200 5.39 -19.90 5.03
CA GLU A 200 5.22 -18.53 5.54
C GLU A 200 6.47 -18.05 6.29
N ILE A 201 7.07 -18.92 7.10
CA ILE A 201 8.32 -18.61 7.82
C ILE A 201 9.46 -18.37 6.82
N GLN A 202 9.54 -19.17 5.76
CA GLN A 202 10.59 -19.01 4.73
C GLN A 202 10.40 -17.72 3.92
N GLU A 203 9.16 -17.39 3.56
CA GLU A 203 8.85 -16.10 2.89
C GLU A 203 9.27 -14.91 3.76
N GLN A 204 8.96 -14.95 5.04
CA GLN A 204 9.36 -13.93 6.01
C GLN A 204 10.89 -13.79 6.11
N ARG A 205 11.62 -14.90 6.13
CA ARG A 205 13.09 -14.89 6.14
C ARG A 205 13.67 -14.21 4.91
N TRP A 206 13.13 -14.47 3.71
CA TRP A 206 13.61 -13.81 2.49
C TRP A 206 13.42 -12.29 2.56
N VAL A 207 12.29 -11.82 3.05
CA VAL A 207 12.05 -10.38 3.20
C VAL A 207 13.02 -9.77 4.22
N THR A 208 13.17 -10.39 5.40
CA THR A 208 14.09 -9.92 6.42
C THR A 208 15.53 -9.88 5.91
N GLN A 209 15.99 -10.93 5.24
CA GLN A 209 17.35 -11.03 4.72
C GLN A 209 17.63 -9.98 3.62
N ASP A 210 16.66 -9.73 2.73
CA ASP A 210 16.80 -8.69 1.70
C ASP A 210 16.92 -7.31 2.32
N LEU A 211 16.06 -6.98 3.29
CA LEU A 211 16.09 -5.68 3.97
C LEU A 211 17.39 -5.49 4.77
N ASP A 212 17.83 -6.52 5.51
CA ASP A 212 19.11 -6.48 6.24
C ASP A 212 20.29 -6.26 5.28
N ASN A 213 20.39 -7.05 4.21
CA ASN A 213 21.45 -6.90 3.21
C ASN A 213 21.41 -5.53 2.52
N SER A 214 20.21 -5.03 2.21
CA SER A 214 20.01 -3.73 1.60
C SER A 214 20.50 -2.59 2.49
N LEU A 215 20.18 -2.62 3.78
CA LEU A 215 20.66 -1.62 4.74
C LEU A 215 22.19 -1.71 4.95
N ARG A 216 22.74 -2.93 5.05
CA ARG A 216 24.19 -3.14 5.13
C ARG A 216 24.93 -2.62 3.90
N SER A 217 24.33 -2.69 2.71
CA SER A 217 24.92 -2.13 1.48
C SER A 217 25.12 -0.61 1.54
N LEU A 218 24.36 0.09 2.39
CA LEU A 218 24.52 1.51 2.69
C LEU A 218 25.53 1.78 3.82
N GLY A 219 26.19 0.76 4.37
CA GLY A 219 27.12 0.87 5.51
C GLY A 219 26.43 0.86 6.87
N LEU A 220 25.11 0.67 6.94
CA LEU A 220 24.39 0.64 8.20
C LEU A 220 24.62 -0.69 8.95
N SER A 221 24.35 -0.67 10.26
CA SER A 221 24.40 -1.82 11.15
C SER A 221 22.99 -2.16 11.66
N PRO A 222 22.16 -2.89 10.88
CA PRO A 222 20.79 -3.17 11.25
C PRO A 222 20.68 -4.05 12.49
N VAL A 223 19.70 -3.77 13.33
CA VAL A 223 19.25 -4.60 14.44
C VAL A 223 17.94 -5.24 14.04
N ILE A 224 17.91 -6.57 13.99
CA ILE A 224 16.72 -7.36 13.69
C ILE A 224 16.03 -7.69 15.01
N HIS A 225 14.80 -7.21 15.18
CA HIS A 225 14.00 -7.44 16.37
C HIS A 225 13.30 -8.82 16.33
N PRO A 226 12.70 -9.30 17.42
CA PRO A 226 11.98 -10.55 17.44
C PRO A 226 10.88 -10.64 16.38
N LEU A 227 10.63 -11.85 15.89
CA LEU A 227 9.52 -12.14 14.98
C LEU A 227 8.21 -12.14 15.77
N GLU A 228 7.21 -11.45 15.27
CA GLU A 228 5.90 -11.31 15.91
C GLU A 228 4.78 -11.67 14.95
N THR A 229 3.63 -12.07 15.49
CA THR A 229 2.38 -12.17 14.74
C THR A 229 1.57 -10.91 15.00
N ILE A 230 1.24 -10.17 13.95
CA ILE A 230 0.41 -8.96 14.04
C ILE A 230 -0.93 -9.16 13.33
N GLN A 231 -1.96 -8.50 13.82
CA GLN A 231 -3.26 -8.47 13.17
C GLN A 231 -3.42 -7.21 12.31
N ALA A 232 -3.84 -7.39 11.06
CA ALA A 232 -4.12 -6.32 10.13
C ALA A 232 -5.51 -6.49 9.49
N GLY A 233 -6.51 -5.91 10.12
CA GLY A 233 -7.92 -6.16 9.81
C GLY A 233 -8.31 -7.60 10.16
N PRO A 234 -8.94 -8.36 9.23
CA PRO A 234 -9.32 -9.75 9.49
C PRO A 234 -8.17 -10.74 9.28
N LEU A 235 -6.96 -10.29 8.98
CA LEU A 235 -5.83 -11.14 8.65
C LEU A 235 -4.71 -11.01 9.68
N PHE A 236 -3.97 -12.11 9.88
CA PHE A 236 -2.74 -12.14 10.66
C PHE A 236 -1.54 -12.25 9.73
N HIS A 237 -0.44 -11.62 10.12
CA HIS A 237 0.82 -11.60 9.36
C HIS A 237 2.01 -11.83 10.29
N LEU A 238 3.08 -12.42 9.75
CA LEU A 238 4.40 -12.41 10.37
C LEU A 238 5.05 -11.06 10.13
N ALA A 239 5.48 -10.41 11.19
CA ALA A 239 6.12 -9.10 11.16
C ALA A 239 7.45 -9.13 11.91
N GLN A 240 8.47 -8.50 11.36
CA GLN A 240 9.76 -8.34 11.99
C GLN A 240 10.30 -6.94 11.76
N THR A 241 10.42 -6.18 12.83
CA THR A 241 11.00 -4.82 12.77
C THR A 241 12.50 -4.91 12.59
N ILE A 242 13.05 -4.05 11.74
CA ILE A 242 14.48 -3.87 11.53
C ILE A 242 14.77 -2.39 11.74
N SER A 243 15.68 -2.07 12.65
CA SER A 243 16.09 -0.69 12.96
C SER A 243 17.58 -0.48 12.76
N ALA A 244 17.98 0.74 12.43
CA ALA A 244 19.39 1.13 12.34
C ALA A 244 19.58 2.62 12.67
N GLU A 245 20.77 3.00 13.10
CA GLU A 245 21.18 4.41 13.11
C GLU A 245 21.39 4.87 11.65
N ARG A 246 20.92 6.08 11.32
CA ARG A 246 20.92 6.57 9.93
C ARG A 246 22.28 7.08 9.46
N ASP A 247 23.14 7.51 10.37
CA ASP A 247 24.46 8.08 10.09
C ASP A 247 24.47 9.14 8.96
N GLY A 248 23.43 9.97 8.91
CA GLY A 248 23.30 11.03 7.89
C GLY A 248 22.89 10.54 6.49
N ILE A 249 22.47 9.30 6.33
CA ILE A 249 22.00 8.78 5.03
C ILE A 249 20.68 9.46 4.64
N ASP A 250 20.62 9.95 3.40
CA ASP A 250 19.47 10.62 2.84
C ASP A 250 18.28 9.67 2.68
N LEU A 251 17.08 10.24 2.77
CA LEU A 251 15.82 9.53 2.66
C LEU A 251 15.72 8.75 1.33
N ASP A 252 16.08 9.37 0.22
CA ASP A 252 16.03 8.75 -1.11
C ASP A 252 16.92 7.51 -1.24
N LYS A 253 18.10 7.52 -0.61
CA LYS A 253 18.98 6.35 -0.57
C LYS A 253 18.36 5.21 0.22
N LEU A 254 17.77 5.50 1.39
CA LEU A 254 17.05 4.50 2.18
C LEU A 254 15.88 3.90 1.37
N ILE A 255 15.05 4.73 0.78
CA ILE A 255 13.92 4.27 -0.04
C ILE A 255 14.40 3.41 -1.20
N SER A 256 15.44 3.82 -1.92
CA SER A 256 15.93 3.12 -3.12
C SER A 256 16.38 1.68 -2.86
N VAL A 257 16.90 1.40 -1.66
CA VAL A 257 17.31 0.04 -1.27
C VAL A 257 16.19 -0.77 -0.62
N LEU A 258 15.17 -0.12 -0.04
CA LEU A 258 14.05 -0.80 0.61
C LEU A 258 12.90 -1.08 -0.33
N HIS A 259 12.68 -0.23 -1.35
CA HIS A 259 11.56 -0.35 -2.28
C HIS A 259 12.01 -0.73 -3.69
N PRO A 260 11.28 -1.65 -4.37
CA PRO A 260 10.25 -2.51 -3.81
C PRO A 260 10.85 -3.71 -3.05
N SER A 261 10.25 -4.08 -1.93
CA SER A 261 10.67 -5.22 -1.13
C SER A 261 10.32 -6.57 -1.80
N PRO A 262 10.89 -7.71 -1.37
CA PRO A 262 10.48 -9.03 -1.85
C PRO A 262 9.03 -9.38 -1.52
N ALA A 263 8.40 -8.70 -0.56
CA ALA A 263 6.99 -8.89 -0.23
C ALA A 263 6.05 -8.45 -1.36
N ILE A 264 6.47 -7.46 -2.17
CA ILE A 264 5.67 -6.86 -3.25
C ILE A 264 6.27 -7.04 -4.65
N ALA A 265 7.54 -7.43 -4.77
CA ALA A 265 8.21 -7.70 -6.04
C ALA A 265 8.59 -9.18 -6.18
N GLY A 266 9.40 -9.73 -5.28
CA GLY A 266 9.90 -11.09 -5.31
C GLY A 266 11.40 -11.18 -5.04
N TRP A 267 11.97 -12.39 -5.19
CA TRP A 267 13.35 -12.69 -4.85
C TRP A 267 14.05 -13.58 -5.89
N PRO A 268 15.28 -13.25 -6.34
CA PRO A 268 16.02 -12.01 -6.14
C PRO A 268 15.31 -10.81 -6.81
N ARG A 269 15.38 -9.63 -6.19
CA ARG A 269 14.64 -8.42 -6.58
C ARG A 269 14.79 -8.05 -8.06
N ALA A 270 16.02 -8.02 -8.59
CA ALA A 270 16.27 -7.63 -9.98
C ALA A 270 15.63 -8.60 -10.99
N ALA A 271 15.70 -9.92 -10.74
CA ALA A 271 15.08 -10.93 -11.58
C ALA A 271 13.54 -10.84 -11.51
N ALA A 272 12.99 -10.64 -10.30
CA ALA A 272 11.55 -10.48 -10.09
C ALA A 272 11.01 -9.24 -10.81
N LEU A 273 11.66 -8.08 -10.71
CA LEU A 273 11.26 -6.86 -11.43
C LEU A 273 11.30 -7.02 -12.94
N LYS A 274 12.32 -7.69 -13.46
CA LYS A 274 12.39 -8.03 -14.90
C LYS A 274 11.21 -8.89 -15.32
N MET A 275 10.86 -9.90 -14.53
CA MET A 275 9.73 -10.80 -14.76
C MET A 275 8.41 -10.03 -14.72
N ILE A 276 8.16 -9.21 -13.70
CA ILE A 276 6.96 -8.39 -13.57
C ILE A 276 6.76 -7.53 -14.82
N ARG A 277 7.79 -6.80 -15.23
CA ARG A 277 7.74 -5.95 -16.44
C ARG A 277 7.48 -6.72 -17.72
N SER A 278 7.84 -8.00 -17.80
CA SER A 278 7.61 -8.83 -18.98
C SER A 278 6.25 -9.51 -19.00
N LEU A 279 5.66 -9.78 -17.84
CA LEU A 279 4.42 -10.53 -17.71
C LEU A 279 3.18 -9.65 -17.51
N GLU A 280 3.29 -8.61 -16.71
CA GLU A 280 2.14 -7.74 -16.42
C GLU A 280 1.85 -6.83 -17.62
N THR A 281 0.63 -6.91 -18.12
CA THR A 281 0.16 -6.10 -19.26
C THR A 281 -0.37 -4.73 -18.85
N GLU A 282 -0.71 -4.55 -17.58
CA GLU A 282 -1.16 -3.29 -17.00
C GLU A 282 -0.12 -2.74 -16.03
N ASP A 283 0.05 -1.41 -16.08
CA ASP A 283 0.86 -0.70 -15.10
C ASP A 283 0.20 -0.77 -13.72
N ARG A 284 0.98 -1.10 -12.70
CA ARG A 284 0.54 -1.06 -11.30
C ARG A 284 0.22 0.36 -10.83
N ALA A 285 0.71 1.37 -11.51
CA ALA A 285 0.66 2.77 -11.11
C ALA A 285 1.09 2.94 -9.65
N PHE A 286 0.20 3.35 -8.76
CA PHE A 286 0.53 3.53 -7.34
C PHE A 286 0.31 2.26 -6.49
N TYR A 287 -0.30 1.21 -7.02
CA TYR A 287 -0.39 -0.07 -6.32
C TYR A 287 1.00 -0.68 -6.10
N ALA A 288 1.27 -1.15 -4.89
CA ALA A 288 2.58 -1.61 -4.45
C ALA A 288 3.72 -0.56 -4.57
N GLY A 289 3.37 0.70 -4.81
CA GLY A 289 4.23 1.85 -4.56
C GLY A 289 4.25 2.20 -3.07
N TYR A 290 4.49 3.45 -2.73
CA TYR A 290 4.48 3.88 -1.32
C TYR A 290 3.90 5.29 -1.16
N LEU A 291 3.41 5.58 0.04
CA LEU A 291 2.84 6.87 0.38
C LEU A 291 3.05 7.20 1.87
N GLY A 292 2.97 8.47 2.20
CA GLY A 292 3.06 8.91 3.59
C GLY A 292 3.58 10.33 3.73
N TRP A 293 3.84 10.73 4.97
CA TRP A 293 4.32 12.07 5.28
C TRP A 293 5.85 12.13 5.24
N ILE A 294 6.37 13.20 4.64
CA ILE A 294 7.78 13.57 4.70
C ILE A 294 7.94 15.01 5.19
N ASP A 295 9.05 15.33 5.82
CA ASP A 295 9.40 16.70 6.19
C ASP A 295 10.82 17.10 5.79
N SER A 296 11.08 18.40 5.77
CA SER A 296 12.37 18.98 5.39
C SER A 296 13.56 18.58 6.29
N GLY A 297 13.29 17.89 7.39
CA GLY A 297 14.31 17.30 8.28
C GLY A 297 14.68 15.87 7.89
N ASN A 298 14.32 15.41 6.68
CA ASN A 298 14.49 14.02 6.26
C ASN A 298 13.77 13.03 7.18
N GLN A 299 12.69 13.45 7.88
CA GLN A 299 11.85 12.56 8.64
C GLN A 299 10.71 12.08 7.74
N ALA A 300 10.39 10.81 7.87
CA ALA A 300 9.38 10.18 7.05
C ALA A 300 8.59 9.12 7.85
N ASP A 301 7.33 8.94 7.50
CA ASP A 301 6.53 7.77 7.88
C ASP A 301 5.79 7.29 6.62
N LEU A 302 6.41 6.31 5.93
CA LEU A 302 6.02 5.82 4.62
C LEU A 302 5.49 4.40 4.71
N TYR A 303 4.46 4.12 3.92
CA TYR A 303 3.75 2.85 3.88
C TYR A 303 3.65 2.34 2.45
N VAL A 304 3.70 1.04 2.24
CA VAL A 304 3.47 0.41 0.94
C VAL A 304 2.00 0.56 0.56
N THR A 305 1.69 1.00 -0.66
CA THR A 305 0.31 1.21 -1.12
C THR A 305 -0.35 -0.12 -1.44
N LEU A 306 -1.05 -0.68 -0.47
CA LEU A 306 -1.78 -1.95 -0.59
C LEU A 306 -3.27 -1.76 -0.30
N ARG A 307 -4.08 -2.78 -0.61
CA ARG A 307 -5.52 -2.76 -0.38
C ARG A 307 -6.14 -1.48 -0.92
N CYS A 308 -5.90 -1.20 -2.20
CA CYS A 308 -6.23 0.08 -2.79
C CYS A 308 -7.20 -0.02 -3.96
N LEU A 309 -7.86 1.11 -4.18
CA LEU A 309 -8.78 1.37 -5.28
C LEU A 309 -8.34 2.64 -6.00
N SER A 310 -8.60 2.71 -7.30
CA SER A 310 -8.45 3.94 -8.07
C SER A 310 -9.74 4.30 -8.80
N TRP A 311 -9.95 5.61 -8.98
CA TRP A 311 -11.02 6.18 -9.80
C TRP A 311 -10.37 6.99 -10.93
N LYS A 312 -10.71 6.66 -12.15
CA LYS A 312 -10.30 7.41 -13.34
C LYS A 312 -11.39 7.31 -14.40
N ASN A 313 -11.89 8.45 -14.89
CA ASN A 313 -12.94 8.50 -15.92
C ASN A 313 -14.17 7.61 -15.59
N ASP A 314 -14.71 7.76 -14.38
CA ASP A 314 -15.85 7.00 -13.82
C ASP A 314 -15.64 5.48 -13.72
N ARG A 315 -14.42 5.01 -13.95
CA ARG A 315 -14.05 3.61 -13.75
C ARG A 315 -13.35 3.44 -12.40
N VAL A 316 -13.78 2.43 -11.68
CA VAL A 316 -13.17 2.02 -10.42
C VAL A 316 -12.37 0.75 -10.65
N LYS A 317 -11.11 0.76 -10.24
CA LYS A 317 -10.26 -0.43 -10.26
C LYS A 317 -9.79 -0.77 -8.85
N LEU A 318 -9.85 -2.05 -8.51
CA LEU A 318 -9.30 -2.64 -7.32
C LEU A 318 -8.04 -3.40 -7.69
N TYR A 319 -6.99 -3.30 -6.86
CA TYR A 319 -5.69 -3.93 -7.12
C TYR A 319 -5.41 -5.04 -6.10
N VAL A 320 -4.94 -6.17 -6.60
CA VAL A 320 -4.54 -7.34 -5.82
C VAL A 320 -3.29 -7.97 -6.38
N GLY A 321 -2.57 -8.73 -5.55
CA GLY A 321 -1.42 -9.52 -5.99
C GLY A 321 -1.24 -10.78 -5.17
N GLY A 322 -0.56 -11.76 -5.75
CA GLY A 322 -0.19 -13.03 -5.15
C GLY A 322 1.29 -13.34 -5.32
N GLY A 323 1.91 -13.93 -4.31
CA GLY A 323 3.31 -14.35 -4.33
C GLY A 323 3.47 -15.76 -4.90
N ILE A 324 4.08 -15.88 -6.07
CA ILE A 324 4.32 -17.15 -6.74
C ILE A 324 5.68 -17.69 -6.32
N VAL A 325 5.70 -18.92 -5.85
CA VAL A 325 6.90 -19.65 -5.41
C VAL A 325 6.90 -21.08 -6.00
N ALA A 326 7.99 -21.82 -5.83
CA ALA A 326 8.02 -23.22 -6.21
C ALA A 326 6.87 -24.01 -5.55
N GLY A 327 6.10 -24.76 -6.36
CA GLY A 327 4.94 -25.51 -5.90
C GLY A 327 3.64 -24.70 -5.82
N SER A 328 3.61 -23.41 -6.16
CA SER A 328 2.36 -22.67 -6.35
C SER A 328 1.47 -23.35 -7.38
N ASN A 329 0.15 -23.32 -7.17
CA ASN A 329 -0.84 -23.86 -8.09
C ASN A 329 -1.62 -22.70 -8.74
N PRO A 330 -1.66 -22.58 -10.09
CA PRO A 330 -2.29 -21.45 -10.77
C PRO A 330 -3.75 -21.20 -10.35
N ALA A 331 -4.54 -22.27 -10.18
CA ALA A 331 -5.93 -22.14 -9.76
C ALA A 331 -6.06 -21.65 -8.31
N LEU A 332 -5.18 -22.10 -7.39
CA LEU A 332 -5.18 -21.65 -6.01
C LEU A 332 -4.70 -20.20 -5.88
N GLU A 333 -3.69 -19.81 -6.65
CA GLU A 333 -3.22 -18.40 -6.70
C GLU A 333 -4.31 -17.47 -7.23
N TRP A 334 -5.09 -17.91 -8.24
CA TRP A 334 -6.27 -17.18 -8.66
C TRP A 334 -7.29 -17.00 -7.51
N GLU A 335 -7.64 -18.09 -6.82
CA GLU A 335 -8.60 -18.04 -5.70
C GLU A 335 -8.10 -17.14 -4.56
N GLU A 336 -6.79 -17.12 -4.28
CA GLU A 336 -6.18 -16.23 -3.29
C GLU A 336 -6.38 -14.76 -3.67
N THR A 337 -6.12 -14.39 -4.94
CA THR A 337 -6.36 -13.02 -5.39
C THR A 337 -7.84 -12.64 -5.37
N GLN A 338 -8.75 -13.59 -5.66
CA GLN A 338 -10.19 -13.37 -5.52
C GLN A 338 -10.62 -13.18 -4.06
N ALA A 339 -10.06 -13.96 -3.13
CA ALA A 339 -10.32 -13.80 -1.70
C ALA A 339 -9.87 -12.42 -1.20
N LYS A 340 -8.67 -11.99 -1.58
CA LYS A 340 -8.16 -10.64 -1.27
C LYS A 340 -9.06 -9.53 -1.84
N ALA A 341 -9.55 -9.69 -3.06
CA ALA A 341 -10.48 -8.76 -3.68
C ALA A 341 -11.82 -8.69 -2.94
N ARG A 342 -12.39 -9.85 -2.56
CA ARG A 342 -13.66 -9.91 -1.82
C ARG A 342 -13.56 -9.23 -0.45
N VAL A 343 -12.45 -9.38 0.27
CA VAL A 343 -12.23 -8.68 1.55
C VAL A 343 -12.36 -7.18 1.37
N LEU A 344 -11.75 -6.63 0.34
CA LEU A 344 -11.89 -5.20 0.03
C LEU A 344 -13.31 -4.85 -0.43
N ALA A 345 -13.90 -5.65 -1.31
CA ALA A 345 -15.25 -5.43 -1.83
C ALA A 345 -16.33 -5.49 -0.73
N GLN A 346 -16.20 -6.39 0.27
CA GLN A 346 -17.13 -6.51 1.40
C GLN A 346 -17.07 -5.32 2.36
N LEU A 347 -15.90 -4.69 2.51
CA LEU A 347 -15.74 -3.51 3.35
C LEU A 347 -16.37 -2.27 2.73
N ILE A 348 -16.60 -2.35 1.46
CA ILE A 348 -17.09 -1.30 0.60
C ILE A 348 -18.61 -1.43 0.41
N GLY A 349 -19.17 -2.64 0.61
CA GLY A 349 -20.58 -2.96 0.39
C GLY A 349 -21.43 -3.17 1.63
#